data_4c57b688faec1e8a9cda542116f739e6
#
_entry.id   4c57b688faec1e8a9cda542116f739e6
#
_cell.length_a   1.000
_cell.length_b   1.000
_cell.length_c   1.000
_cell.angle_alpha   90.00
_cell.angle_beta   90.00
_cell.angle_gamma   90.00
#
_symmetry.space_group_name_H-M   'P 1'
#
loop_
_entity.id
_entity.type
_entity.pdbx_description
1 polymer ?
#
loop_
_entity_poly.entity_id
_entity_poly.type
_entity_poly.pdbx_seq_one_letter_code
_entity_poly.pdbx_strand_id
1 'polypeptide(L)'
;MRKIHLLFCLLIFSSVTLFAYEDPRKFPDIDPKYIEIDILDPNQKVGYTVGDYIVREINLTVKKPFKLIEESLPIVGYEKRYRGQLLGISLKEIDVSKESRDEFSSYLIKLKYQIFTNNVVAKPASITADYYRFINPNEPKKIQKFRVPEFTFAISPIAIFGDVKIENDMSPYRGPFFLD
;
A
#
# COMPACT_ATOMS: atom_id res chain seq x y z
N MET A 1 2.92 -31.67 -45.18
CA MET A 1 3.40 -30.35 -44.71
C MET A 1 2.51 -29.65 -43.68
N ARG A 2 1.15 -29.75 -43.76
CA ARG A 2 0.23 -29.11 -42.75
C ARG A 2 0.38 -29.57 -41.31
N LYS A 3 0.80 -30.81 -41.04
CA LYS A 3 0.97 -31.35 -39.67
C LYS A 3 2.23 -30.85 -38.95
N ILE A 4 3.27 -30.47 -39.68
CA ILE A 4 4.52 -29.96 -39.15
C ILE A 4 4.34 -28.52 -38.61
N HIS A 5 3.54 -27.69 -39.29
CA HIS A 5 3.25 -26.32 -38.84
C HIS A 5 2.41 -26.29 -37.59
N LEU A 6 1.51 -27.27 -37.39
CA LEU A 6 0.69 -27.38 -36.16
C LEU A 6 1.55 -27.75 -34.96
N LEU A 7 2.54 -28.64 -35.15
CA LEU A 7 3.47 -29.03 -34.10
C LEU A 7 4.40 -27.86 -33.68
N PHE A 8 4.82 -27.04 -34.67
CA PHE A 8 5.67 -25.88 -34.42
C PHE A 8 4.93 -24.76 -33.64
N CYS A 9 3.65 -24.53 -33.97
CA CYS A 9 2.80 -23.60 -33.20
C CYS A 9 2.57 -24.06 -31.76
N LEU A 10 2.46 -25.38 -31.52
CA LEU A 10 2.27 -25.91 -30.16
C LEU A 10 3.54 -25.75 -29.31
N LEU A 11 4.72 -25.82 -29.92
CA LEU A 11 6.00 -25.62 -29.20
C LEU A 11 6.26 -24.14 -28.84
N ILE A 12 5.75 -23.18 -29.61
CA ILE A 12 5.90 -21.75 -29.30
C ILE A 12 4.99 -21.34 -28.15
N PHE A 13 3.85 -22.02 -27.96
CA PHE A 13 2.92 -21.72 -26.87
C PHE A 13 3.38 -22.27 -25.49
N SER A 14 4.36 -23.17 -25.45
CA SER A 14 4.82 -23.77 -24.20
C SER A 14 5.91 -22.96 -23.47
N SER A 15 6.35 -21.84 -24.02
CA SER A 15 7.38 -20.98 -23.42
C SER A 15 6.81 -19.76 -22.66
N VAL A 16 5.52 -19.77 -22.33
CA VAL A 16 5.01 -18.84 -21.30
C VAL A 16 5.57 -19.30 -19.97
N THR A 17 6.75 -18.81 -19.63
CA THR A 17 7.28 -18.91 -18.29
C THR A 17 6.27 -18.26 -17.36
N LEU A 18 5.51 -19.08 -16.65
CA LEU A 18 4.79 -18.63 -15.46
C LEU A 18 5.85 -18.02 -14.53
N PHE A 19 5.94 -16.72 -14.51
CA PHE A 19 6.59 -16.03 -13.41
C PHE A 19 5.77 -16.36 -12.18
N ALA A 20 6.16 -17.43 -11.49
CA ALA A 20 5.58 -17.74 -10.20
C ALA A 20 5.79 -16.51 -9.31
N TYR A 21 4.69 -15.91 -8.87
CA TYR A 21 4.76 -14.83 -7.89
C TYR A 21 5.44 -15.38 -6.64
N GLU A 22 6.71 -15.05 -6.47
CA GLU A 22 7.47 -15.48 -5.31
C GLU A 22 7.13 -14.56 -4.13
N ASP A 23 6.68 -15.16 -3.03
CA ASP A 23 6.30 -14.42 -1.82
C ASP A 23 7.49 -13.57 -1.34
N PRO A 24 7.37 -12.24 -1.34
CA PRO A 24 8.48 -11.36 -0.99
C PRO A 24 9.00 -11.58 0.45
N ARG A 25 8.20 -12.18 1.32
CA ARG A 25 8.61 -12.52 2.70
C ARG A 25 9.70 -13.59 2.77
N LYS A 26 9.86 -14.40 1.73
CA LYS A 26 10.86 -15.48 1.67
C LYS A 26 12.27 -15.01 1.35
N PHE A 27 12.42 -13.81 0.78
CA PHE A 27 13.75 -13.28 0.50
C PHE A 27 14.50 -12.95 1.79
N PRO A 28 15.84 -13.08 1.81
CA PRO A 28 16.65 -12.64 2.94
C PRO A 28 16.57 -11.12 3.12
N ASP A 29 16.76 -10.68 4.35
CA ASP A 29 16.81 -9.25 4.64
C ASP A 29 18.12 -8.65 4.10
N ILE A 30 18.06 -7.42 3.61
CA ILE A 30 19.23 -6.67 3.19
C ILE A 30 20.04 -6.25 4.42
N ASP A 31 21.39 -6.32 4.29
CA ASP A 31 22.28 -5.88 5.35
C ASP A 31 22.12 -4.37 5.60
N PRO A 32 21.86 -3.93 6.84
CA PRO A 32 21.63 -2.53 7.19
C PRO A 32 22.75 -1.56 6.75
N LYS A 33 23.96 -2.05 6.55
CA LYS A 33 25.08 -1.21 6.07
C LYS A 33 24.87 -0.67 4.65
N TYR A 34 24.02 -1.32 3.83
CA TYR A 34 23.75 -0.93 2.46
C TYR A 34 22.51 -0.07 2.29
N ILE A 35 21.66 0.04 3.33
CA ILE A 35 20.47 0.86 3.28
C ILE A 35 20.40 1.77 4.50
N GLU A 36 19.86 2.96 4.26
CA GLU A 36 19.42 3.88 5.31
C GLU A 36 17.98 4.25 4.97
N ILE A 37 17.08 4.10 5.92
CA ILE A 37 15.67 4.34 5.73
C ILE A 37 15.09 5.14 6.88
N ASP A 38 14.38 6.20 6.52
CA ASP A 38 13.61 7.01 7.44
C ASP A 38 12.16 7.04 7.00
N ILE A 39 11.24 6.73 7.91
CA ILE A 39 9.82 6.61 7.63
C ILE A 39 9.07 7.67 8.41
N LEU A 40 8.50 8.60 7.69
CA LEU A 40 7.72 9.69 8.24
C LEU A 40 6.23 9.34 8.10
N ASP A 41 5.70 8.78 9.18
CA ASP A 41 4.28 8.52 9.34
C ASP A 41 3.57 9.73 9.95
N PRO A 42 2.25 9.91 9.69
CA PRO A 42 1.48 10.97 10.33
C PRO A 42 1.53 10.87 11.86
N ASN A 43 1.66 12.00 12.52
CA ASN A 43 1.58 12.06 13.99
C ASN A 43 0.18 11.70 14.50
N GLN A 44 -0.84 11.99 13.70
CA GLN A 44 -2.22 11.64 14.00
C GLN A 44 -2.42 10.13 13.92
N LYS A 45 -2.91 9.52 14.99
CA LYS A 45 -3.23 8.09 15.06
C LYS A 45 -4.70 7.80 15.33
N VAL A 46 -5.50 8.82 15.57
CA VAL A 46 -6.94 8.70 15.89
C VAL A 46 -7.74 9.79 15.18
N GLY A 47 -9.07 9.60 15.10
CA GLY A 47 -9.96 10.60 14.53
C GLY A 47 -10.05 10.59 12.99
N TYR A 48 -9.51 9.58 12.33
CA TYR A 48 -9.73 9.40 10.90
C TYR A 48 -11.15 8.93 10.62
N THR A 49 -11.71 9.40 9.52
CA THR A 49 -13.04 9.04 9.03
C THR A 49 -12.99 8.51 7.61
N VAL A 50 -14.09 7.97 7.12
CA VAL A 50 -14.20 7.57 5.72
C VAL A 50 -14.01 8.79 4.81
N GLY A 51 -13.20 8.63 3.77
CA GLY A 51 -12.82 9.70 2.84
C GLY A 51 -11.49 10.37 3.16
N ASP A 52 -11.00 10.28 4.38
CA ASP A 52 -9.73 10.88 4.79
C ASP A 52 -8.53 10.25 4.09
N TYR A 53 -7.48 11.04 3.97
CA TYR A 53 -6.19 10.63 3.42
C TYR A 53 -5.14 10.44 4.50
N ILE A 54 -4.30 9.45 4.31
CA ILE A 54 -3.11 9.17 5.11
C ILE A 54 -1.92 9.25 4.17
N VAL A 55 -0.97 10.11 4.48
CA VAL A 55 0.26 10.27 3.69
C VAL A 55 1.42 9.71 4.50
N ARG A 56 2.17 8.76 3.91
CA ARG A 56 3.42 8.24 4.44
C ARG A 56 4.55 8.67 3.52
N GLU A 57 5.63 9.16 4.09
CA GLU A 57 6.85 9.49 3.32
C GLU A 57 7.97 8.54 3.75
N ILE A 58 8.70 8.02 2.78
CA ILE A 58 9.79 7.09 3.01
C ILE A 58 11.03 7.63 2.31
N ASN A 59 12.00 8.06 3.09
CA ASN A 59 13.32 8.44 2.62
C ASN A 59 14.20 7.20 2.65
N LEU A 60 14.62 6.74 1.49
CA LEU A 60 15.41 5.54 1.33
C LEU A 60 16.71 5.86 0.61
N THR A 61 17.84 5.61 1.26
CA THR A 61 19.17 5.66 0.64
C THR A 61 19.72 4.25 0.47
N VAL A 62 20.09 3.91 -0.76
CA VAL A 62 20.61 2.58 -1.12
C VAL A 62 22.04 2.74 -1.61
N LYS A 63 23.00 2.13 -0.91
CA LYS A 63 24.43 2.15 -1.26
C LYS A 63 24.74 1.07 -2.30
N LYS A 64 25.66 1.39 -3.20
CA LYS A 64 26.16 0.39 -4.15
C LYS A 64 26.76 -0.82 -3.40
N PRO A 65 26.64 -2.03 -3.97
CA PRO A 65 26.19 -2.35 -5.34
C PRO A 65 24.67 -2.51 -5.49
N PHE A 66 23.87 -2.35 -4.43
CA PHE A 66 22.45 -2.61 -4.46
C PHE A 66 21.65 -1.51 -5.19
N LYS A 67 20.52 -1.92 -5.77
CA LYS A 67 19.51 -1.04 -6.38
C LYS A 67 18.12 -1.48 -5.93
N LEU A 68 17.23 -0.52 -5.73
CA LEU A 68 15.82 -0.78 -5.48
C LEU A 68 15.16 -1.34 -6.75
N ILE A 69 14.38 -2.40 -6.59
CA ILE A 69 13.50 -2.91 -7.64
C ILE A 69 12.20 -2.10 -7.55
N GLU A 70 12.01 -1.15 -8.47
CA GLU A 70 10.87 -0.21 -8.43
C GLU A 70 9.53 -0.94 -8.56
N GLU A 71 9.47 -2.07 -9.26
CA GLU A 71 8.29 -2.94 -9.35
C GLU A 71 7.91 -3.62 -8.02
N SER A 72 8.75 -3.50 -7.00
CA SER A 72 8.43 -3.97 -5.65
C SER A 72 7.65 -2.96 -4.81
N LEU A 73 7.51 -1.73 -5.30
CA LEU A 73 6.74 -0.69 -4.64
C LEU A 73 5.23 -1.01 -4.69
N PRO A 74 4.44 -0.47 -3.75
CA PRO A 74 3.01 -0.67 -3.73
C PRO A 74 2.34 -0.19 -5.03
N ILE A 75 1.31 -0.91 -5.47
CA ILE A 75 0.58 -0.60 -6.71
C ILE A 75 -0.66 0.24 -6.38
N VAL A 76 -0.83 1.35 -7.09
CA VAL A 76 -2.01 2.23 -6.96
C VAL A 76 -3.28 1.45 -7.32
N GLY A 77 -4.33 1.63 -6.53
CA GLY A 77 -5.61 0.97 -6.72
C GLY A 77 -5.67 -0.47 -6.24
N TYR A 78 -4.53 -1.06 -5.86
CA TYR A 78 -4.54 -2.40 -5.27
C TYR A 78 -4.91 -2.32 -3.80
N GLU A 79 -6.06 -2.90 -3.45
CA GLU A 79 -6.51 -3.01 -2.07
C GLU A 79 -6.05 -4.33 -1.45
N LYS A 80 -5.25 -4.22 -0.40
CA LYS A 80 -4.74 -5.39 0.32
C LYS A 80 -5.89 -6.10 1.05
N ARG A 81 -5.76 -7.43 1.16
CA ARG A 81 -6.68 -8.26 1.94
C ARG A 81 -5.99 -8.78 3.18
N TYR A 82 -6.72 -8.80 4.28
CA TYR A 82 -6.30 -9.49 5.49
C TYR A 82 -7.30 -10.60 5.79
N ARG A 83 -6.83 -11.84 5.85
CA ARG A 83 -7.68 -13.04 6.01
C ARG A 83 -8.86 -13.07 5.02
N GLY A 84 -8.61 -12.69 3.76
CA GLY A 84 -9.62 -12.68 2.71
C GLY A 84 -10.55 -11.46 2.68
N GLN A 85 -10.52 -10.60 3.70
CA GLN A 85 -11.35 -9.39 3.79
C GLN A 85 -10.58 -8.18 3.27
N LEU A 86 -11.26 -7.29 2.57
CA LEU A 86 -10.72 -5.99 2.18
C LEU A 86 -10.52 -5.13 3.42
N LEU A 87 -9.39 -4.40 3.45
CA LEU A 87 -9.07 -3.53 4.59
C LEU A 87 -9.83 -2.21 4.56
N GLY A 88 -10.44 -1.86 3.43
CA GLY A 88 -11.12 -0.59 3.24
C GLY A 88 -10.16 0.61 3.21
N ILE A 89 -8.89 0.37 2.88
CA ILE A 89 -7.85 1.37 2.74
C ILE A 89 -7.10 1.08 1.44
N SER A 90 -7.07 2.04 0.54
CA SER A 90 -6.48 1.86 -0.79
C SER A 90 -5.42 2.92 -1.06
N LEU A 91 -4.31 2.51 -1.66
CA LEU A 91 -3.30 3.44 -2.17
C LEU A 91 -3.87 4.16 -3.39
N LYS A 92 -3.97 5.49 -3.33
CA LYS A 92 -4.48 6.35 -4.40
C LYS A 92 -3.40 6.93 -5.27
N GLU A 93 -2.27 7.23 -4.66
CA GLU A 93 -1.20 7.92 -5.33
C GLU A 93 0.14 7.45 -4.78
N ILE A 94 1.10 7.27 -5.66
CA ILE A 94 2.49 7.06 -5.33
C ILE A 94 3.33 8.05 -6.14
N ASP A 95 4.18 8.80 -5.44
CA ASP A 95 5.16 9.68 -6.05
C ASP A 95 6.56 9.22 -5.64
N VAL A 96 7.43 9.05 -6.62
CA VAL A 96 8.78 8.55 -6.41
C VAL A 96 9.78 9.50 -7.05
N SER A 97 10.50 10.22 -6.22
CA SER A 97 11.64 11.03 -6.65
C SER A 97 12.93 10.28 -6.38
N LYS A 98 13.83 10.25 -7.38
CA LYS A 98 15.09 9.52 -7.34
C LYS A 98 16.25 10.43 -7.65
N GLU A 99 17.25 10.42 -6.80
CA GLU A 99 18.57 10.99 -7.06
C GLU A 99 19.61 9.88 -7.06
N SER A 100 20.41 9.81 -8.13
CA SER A 100 21.52 8.84 -8.22
C SER A 100 22.85 9.55 -8.16
N ARG A 101 23.73 9.10 -7.27
CA ARG A 101 25.11 9.54 -7.11
C ARG A 101 26.07 8.36 -7.32
N ASP A 102 27.36 8.66 -7.38
CA ASP A 102 28.36 7.62 -7.66
C ASP A 102 28.39 6.50 -6.64
N GLU A 103 28.11 6.76 -5.37
CA GLU A 103 28.18 5.75 -4.29
C GLU A 103 26.82 5.23 -3.83
N PHE A 104 25.74 6.00 -4.03
CA PHE A 104 24.41 5.66 -3.56
C PHE A 104 23.31 6.23 -4.45
N SER A 105 22.10 5.71 -4.28
CA SER A 105 20.87 6.27 -4.84
C SER A 105 19.91 6.59 -3.71
N SER A 106 19.37 7.80 -3.68
CA SER A 106 18.33 8.23 -2.75
C SER A 106 16.97 8.24 -3.42
N TYR A 107 15.97 7.78 -2.70
CA TYR A 107 14.58 7.75 -3.13
C TYR A 107 13.72 8.45 -2.08
N LEU A 108 12.89 9.38 -2.52
CA LEU A 108 11.80 9.93 -1.72
C LEU A 108 10.50 9.32 -2.26
N ILE A 109 9.86 8.49 -1.47
CA ILE A 109 8.65 7.77 -1.85
C ILE A 109 7.50 8.29 -1.00
N LYS A 110 6.51 8.94 -1.65
CA LYS A 110 5.30 9.44 -1.00
C LYS A 110 4.13 8.54 -1.36
N LEU A 111 3.47 8.02 -0.36
CA LEU A 111 2.35 7.10 -0.47
C LEU A 111 1.11 7.76 0.12
N LYS A 112 0.09 7.99 -0.72
CA LYS A 112 -1.17 8.59 -0.31
C LYS A 112 -2.28 7.55 -0.33
N TYR A 113 -2.73 7.19 0.85
CA TYR A 113 -3.82 6.24 1.06
C TYR A 113 -5.14 6.96 1.33
N GLN A 114 -6.25 6.36 0.94
CA GLN A 114 -7.59 6.83 1.25
C GLN A 114 -8.38 5.75 2.00
N ILE A 115 -9.17 6.19 2.96
CA ILE A 115 -10.04 5.33 3.78
C ILE A 115 -11.41 5.25 3.12
N PHE A 116 -11.88 4.02 2.86
CA PHE A 116 -13.18 3.73 2.25
C PHE A 116 -14.12 2.97 3.19
N THR A 117 -13.61 2.51 4.32
CA THR A 117 -14.41 1.78 5.28
C THR A 117 -15.03 2.72 6.31
N ASN A 118 -16.31 2.53 6.58
CA ASN A 118 -17.00 3.15 7.70
C ASN A 118 -17.28 2.10 8.76
N ASN A 119 -17.05 2.43 10.00
CA ASN A 119 -17.35 1.56 11.13
C ASN A 119 -18.36 2.24 12.04
N VAL A 120 -19.31 1.46 12.56
CA VAL A 120 -20.30 1.96 13.54
C VAL A 120 -19.64 2.29 14.89
N VAL A 121 -18.50 1.66 15.17
CA VAL A 121 -17.72 1.87 16.39
C VAL A 121 -16.27 2.13 15.98
N ALA A 122 -15.57 2.98 16.71
CA ALA A 122 -14.15 3.21 16.48
C ALA A 122 -13.38 1.89 16.54
N LYS A 123 -12.64 1.59 15.50
CA LYS A 123 -11.84 0.37 15.36
C LYS A 123 -10.41 0.68 14.95
N PRO A 124 -9.45 -0.09 15.47
CA PRO A 124 -8.10 -0.03 14.95
C PRO A 124 -8.07 -0.50 13.50
N ALA A 125 -7.29 0.19 12.70
CA ALA A 125 -7.01 -0.13 11.31
C ALA A 125 -5.49 -0.02 11.08
N SER A 126 -4.99 -0.63 10.02
CA SER A 126 -3.59 -0.51 9.68
C SER A 126 -3.35 -0.50 8.18
N ILE A 127 -2.39 0.31 7.76
CA ILE A 127 -1.72 0.13 6.48
C ILE A 127 -0.69 -0.98 6.70
N THR A 128 -0.91 -2.13 6.07
CA THR A 128 -0.07 -3.32 6.29
C THR A 128 1.37 -3.08 5.84
N ALA A 129 2.29 -3.86 6.40
CA ALA A 129 3.69 -3.83 6.01
C ALA A 129 3.88 -4.09 4.51
N ASP A 130 4.83 -3.39 3.92
CA ASP A 130 5.31 -3.59 2.56
C ASP A 130 6.71 -4.19 2.56
N TYR A 131 7.09 -4.82 1.44
CA TYR A 131 8.39 -5.45 1.28
C TYR A 131 9.06 -4.88 0.03
N TYR A 132 10.01 -3.96 0.23
CA TYR A 132 10.82 -3.42 -0.84
C TYR A 132 11.94 -4.40 -1.15
N ARG A 133 12.18 -4.64 -2.44
CA ARG A 133 13.16 -5.60 -2.90
C ARG A 133 14.37 -4.89 -3.50
N PHE A 134 15.53 -5.47 -3.27
CA PHE A 134 16.80 -4.94 -3.72
C PHE A 134 17.55 -6.00 -4.49
N ILE A 135 18.23 -5.57 -5.54
CA ILE A 135 19.06 -6.44 -6.38
C ILE A 135 20.50 -5.93 -6.40
N ASN A 136 21.43 -6.85 -6.31
CA ASN A 136 22.81 -6.59 -6.64
C ASN A 136 23.02 -6.93 -8.13
N PRO A 137 23.35 -5.97 -9.02
CA PRO A 137 23.57 -6.25 -10.44
C PRO A 137 24.65 -7.30 -10.70
N ASN A 138 25.63 -7.45 -9.80
CA ASN A 138 26.70 -8.46 -9.90
C ASN A 138 26.20 -9.87 -9.53
N GLU A 139 25.10 -9.97 -8.80
CA GLU A 139 24.49 -11.22 -8.34
C GLU A 139 22.96 -11.19 -8.53
N PRO A 140 22.46 -11.14 -9.78
CA PRO A 140 21.04 -10.87 -10.06
C PRO A 140 20.08 -11.94 -9.54
N LYS A 141 20.57 -13.13 -9.20
CA LYS A 141 19.77 -14.20 -8.61
C LYS A 141 19.52 -14.05 -7.11
N LYS A 142 20.27 -13.14 -6.45
CA LYS A 142 20.15 -12.93 -5.00
C LYS A 142 19.38 -11.64 -4.72
N ILE A 143 18.07 -11.75 -4.70
CA ILE A 143 17.18 -10.65 -4.30
C ILE A 143 17.15 -10.60 -2.77
N GLN A 144 17.23 -9.40 -2.21
CA GLN A 144 17.09 -9.12 -0.79
C GLN A 144 15.89 -8.21 -0.56
N LYS A 145 15.35 -8.20 0.66
CA LYS A 145 14.20 -7.37 1.01
C LYS A 145 14.47 -6.48 2.20
N PHE A 146 13.66 -5.45 2.32
CA PHE A 146 13.44 -4.68 3.54
C PHE A 146 11.95 -4.62 3.83
N ARG A 147 11.58 -4.87 5.09
CA ARG A 147 10.20 -4.78 5.55
C ARG A 147 9.91 -3.36 6.02
N VAL A 148 9.12 -2.61 5.26
CA VAL A 148 8.53 -1.34 5.72
C VAL A 148 7.45 -1.67 6.75
N PRO A 149 7.53 -1.17 7.98
CA PRO A 149 6.59 -1.51 9.04
C PRO A 149 5.17 -1.04 8.72
N GLU A 150 4.20 -1.71 9.32
CA GLU A 150 2.81 -1.28 9.27
C GLU A 150 2.62 0.04 10.04
N PHE A 151 1.64 0.83 9.60
CA PHE A 151 1.17 2.01 10.31
C PHE A 151 -0.23 1.74 10.85
N THR A 152 -0.38 1.78 12.16
CA THR A 152 -1.65 1.52 12.86
C THR A 152 -2.29 2.83 13.31
N PHE A 153 -3.61 2.94 13.10
CA PHE A 153 -4.41 4.11 13.46
C PHE A 153 -5.84 3.68 13.80
N ALA A 154 -6.68 4.59 14.26
CA ALA A 154 -8.08 4.33 14.53
C ALA A 154 -8.99 5.13 13.60
N ILE A 155 -9.98 4.45 13.04
CA ILE A 155 -11.06 5.05 12.26
C ILE A 155 -12.23 5.30 13.21
N SER A 156 -12.62 6.55 13.32
CA SER A 156 -13.79 7.00 14.08
C SER A 156 -15.05 6.82 13.23
N PRO A 157 -16.17 6.41 13.84
CA PRO A 157 -17.43 6.38 13.11
C PRO A 157 -17.83 7.81 12.74
N ILE A 158 -18.44 7.95 11.56
CA ILE A 158 -19.26 9.13 11.32
C ILE A 158 -20.48 8.92 12.20
N ALA A 159 -20.59 9.70 13.27
CA ALA A 159 -21.75 9.64 14.16
C ALA A 159 -22.97 10.13 13.34
N ILE A 160 -23.72 9.19 12.81
CA ILE A 160 -25.12 9.44 12.50
C ILE A 160 -25.79 9.52 13.86
N PHE A 161 -26.19 10.71 14.26
CA PHE A 161 -26.92 10.91 15.51
C PHE A 161 -28.24 10.13 15.45
N GLY A 162 -28.27 8.97 16.09
CA GLY A 162 -29.43 8.13 16.28
C GLY A 162 -29.85 7.37 15.00
N ASP A 163 -30.48 6.24 15.20
CA ASP A 163 -31.35 5.66 14.18
C ASP A 163 -32.50 6.64 13.97
N VAL A 164 -32.49 7.39 12.88
CA VAL A 164 -33.63 8.21 12.47
C VAL A 164 -34.73 7.23 12.10
N LYS A 165 -35.54 6.87 13.06
CA LYS A 165 -36.80 6.19 12.84
C LYS A 165 -37.77 7.23 12.30
N ILE A 166 -37.88 7.29 10.97
CA ILE A 166 -38.75 8.25 10.25
C ILE A 166 -40.16 8.31 10.88
N GLU A 167 -40.67 7.21 11.42
CA GLU A 167 -41.98 7.14 12.07
C GLU A 167 -42.04 7.86 13.43
N ASN A 168 -40.91 7.91 14.18
CA ASN A 168 -40.90 8.50 15.53
C ASN A 168 -40.21 9.87 15.59
N ASP A 169 -39.35 10.20 14.62
CA ASP A 169 -38.60 11.47 14.61
C ASP A 169 -39.20 12.51 13.70
N MET A 170 -40.25 12.20 12.97
CA MET A 170 -41.13 13.16 12.35
C MET A 170 -42.00 13.82 13.41
N SER A 171 -41.39 14.56 14.35
CA SER A 171 -42.16 15.45 15.19
C SER A 171 -42.87 16.50 14.31
N PRO A 172 -44.13 16.84 14.63
CA PRO A 172 -44.82 17.90 13.89
C PRO A 172 -43.96 19.16 13.87
N TYR A 173 -43.89 19.79 12.71
CA TYR A 173 -43.13 21.00 12.42
C TYR A 173 -43.01 21.91 13.65
N ARG A 174 -41.86 22.00 14.24
CA ARG A 174 -41.54 23.05 15.21
C ARG A 174 -41.22 24.28 14.39
N GLY A 175 -42.09 25.27 14.47
CA GLY A 175 -41.86 26.55 13.82
C GLY A 175 -40.49 27.15 14.09
N PRO A 176 -40.07 28.17 13.37
CA PRO A 176 -38.75 28.78 13.52
C PRO A 176 -38.53 29.16 15.00
N PHE A 177 -37.37 28.77 15.55
CA PHE A 177 -36.92 29.24 16.84
C PHE A 177 -36.61 30.73 16.70
N PHE A 178 -37.39 31.58 17.32
CA PHE A 178 -37.00 32.98 17.54
C PHE A 178 -36.05 32.98 18.71
N LEU A 179 -34.80 33.36 18.47
CA LEU A 179 -33.85 33.68 19.50
C LEU A 179 -34.13 35.13 19.89
N ASP A 180 -34.60 35.36 21.10
CA ASP A 180 -34.67 36.69 21.72
C ASP A 180 -33.26 37.19 22.05
#